data_37053e0a37dd6a1bbe83114bf55c676c
#
_entry.id   37053e0a37dd6a1bbe83114bf55c676c
#
_cell.length_a   1.000
_cell.length_b   1.000
_cell.length_c   1.000
_cell.angle_alpha   90.00
_cell.angle_beta   90.00
_cell.angle_gamma   90.00
#
_symmetry.space_group_name_H-M   'P 1'
#
loop_
_entity.id
_entity.type
_entity.pdbx_description
1 polymer ?
#
loop_
_entity_poly.entity_id
_entity_poly.type
_entity_poly.pdbx_seq_one_letter_code
_entity_poly.pdbx_strand_id
1 'polypeptide(L)'
;LKIIEDIETTPELLTTLTAYLLDHESSMANTAKALCCHINTIKYRLNSIRDNTGYSPSKPADVYPLLIAVAINRMKNSENE
;
A
#
# COMPACT_ATOMS: atom_id res chain seq x y z
N LEU A 1 -10.49 9.48 2.04
CA LEU A 1 -9.68 9.18 3.22
C LEU A 1 -8.34 9.89 3.13
N LYS A 2 -7.91 10.47 4.24
CA LYS A 2 -6.66 11.21 4.28
C LYS A 2 -5.45 10.36 3.89
N ILE A 3 -5.41 9.11 4.30
CA ILE A 3 -4.33 8.19 3.96
C ILE A 3 -4.20 8.05 2.44
N ILE A 4 -5.31 7.89 1.75
CA ILE A 4 -5.31 7.76 0.30
C ILE A 4 -4.87 9.08 -0.34
N GLU A 5 -5.38 10.21 0.15
CA GLU A 5 -4.98 11.52 -0.35
C GLU A 5 -3.48 11.77 -0.24
N ASP A 6 -2.86 11.27 0.85
CA ASP A 6 -1.44 11.46 1.10
C ASP A 6 -0.56 10.70 0.11
N ILE A 7 -1.05 9.64 -0.51
CA ILE A 7 -0.26 8.80 -1.41
C ILE A 7 -0.78 8.74 -2.85
N GLU A 8 -1.98 9.26 -3.13
CA GLU A 8 -2.55 9.15 -4.49
C GLU A 8 -1.80 9.96 -5.55
N THR A 9 -1.03 10.97 -5.12
CA THR A 9 -0.21 11.75 -6.06
C THR A 9 1.00 10.95 -6.56
N THR A 10 1.32 9.84 -5.92
CA THR A 10 2.38 8.94 -6.34
C THR A 10 1.74 7.56 -6.54
N PRO A 11 1.23 7.26 -7.75
CA PRO A 11 0.46 6.03 -7.99
C PRO A 11 1.19 4.74 -7.61
N GLU A 12 2.52 4.72 -7.72
CA GLU A 12 3.30 3.53 -7.34
C GLU A 12 3.14 3.18 -5.87
N LEU A 13 2.97 4.19 -5.01
CA LEU A 13 2.81 3.94 -3.58
C LEU A 13 1.47 3.28 -3.29
N LEU A 14 0.41 3.78 -3.90
CA LEU A 14 -0.92 3.21 -3.72
C LEU A 14 -0.99 1.79 -4.27
N THR A 15 -0.45 1.56 -5.47
CA THR A 15 -0.41 0.24 -6.09
C THR A 15 0.37 -0.74 -5.21
N THR A 16 1.53 -0.32 -4.71
CA THR A 16 2.37 -1.17 -3.86
C THR A 16 1.68 -1.51 -2.55
N LEU A 17 1.09 -0.52 -1.89
CA LEU A 17 0.41 -0.74 -0.62
C LEU A 17 -0.78 -1.68 -0.77
N THR A 18 -1.58 -1.48 -1.81
CA THR A 18 -2.73 -2.33 -2.08
C THR A 18 -2.31 -3.78 -2.33
N ALA A 19 -1.31 -3.98 -3.19
CA ALA A 19 -0.80 -5.32 -3.48
C ALA A 19 -0.22 -5.97 -2.22
N TYR A 20 0.57 -5.21 -1.46
CA TYR A 20 1.22 -5.72 -0.26
C TYR A 20 0.23 -6.18 0.80
N LEU A 21 -0.77 -5.36 1.11
CA LEU A 21 -1.70 -5.64 2.20
C LEU A 21 -2.85 -6.57 1.79
N LEU A 22 -3.41 -6.37 0.59
CA LEU A 22 -4.61 -7.11 0.19
C LEU A 22 -4.32 -8.38 -0.61
N ASP A 23 -3.34 -8.34 -1.48
CA ASP A 23 -3.12 -9.44 -2.43
C ASP A 23 -2.02 -10.43 -1.99
N HIS A 24 -1.05 -9.99 -1.21
CA HIS A 24 0.12 -10.79 -0.87
C HIS A 24 0.38 -10.93 0.62
N GLU A 25 -0.63 -10.68 1.43
CA GLU A 25 -0.59 -10.93 2.88
C GLU A 25 0.65 -10.38 3.58
N SER A 26 1.04 -9.14 3.23
CA SER A 26 2.19 -8.46 3.80
C SER A 26 3.53 -9.14 3.49
N SER A 27 3.62 -9.81 2.34
CA SER A 27 4.86 -10.40 1.87
C SER A 27 5.56 -9.47 0.88
N MET A 28 6.71 -8.91 1.28
CA MET A 28 7.50 -8.05 0.40
C MET A 28 8.01 -8.82 -0.82
N ALA A 29 8.45 -10.07 -0.61
CA ALA A 29 8.97 -10.88 -1.70
C ALA A 29 7.91 -11.18 -2.75
N ASN A 30 6.72 -11.56 -2.33
CA ASN A 30 5.62 -11.85 -3.25
C ASN A 30 5.13 -10.58 -3.95
N THR A 31 5.08 -9.46 -3.24
CA THR A 31 4.70 -8.18 -3.81
C THR A 31 5.69 -7.75 -4.89
N ALA A 32 7.00 -7.88 -4.60
CA ALA A 32 8.03 -7.51 -5.57
C ALA A 32 7.92 -8.37 -6.84
N LYS A 33 7.68 -9.66 -6.68
CA LYS A 33 7.48 -10.59 -7.79
C LYS A 33 6.29 -10.19 -8.64
N ALA A 34 5.16 -9.94 -8.00
CA ALA A 34 3.92 -9.57 -8.69
C ALA A 34 4.04 -8.25 -9.44
N LEU A 35 4.77 -7.29 -8.89
CA LEU A 35 4.94 -5.96 -9.49
C LEU A 35 6.18 -5.89 -10.40
N CYS A 36 6.87 -7.01 -10.58
CA CYS A 36 8.06 -7.11 -11.45
C CYS A 36 9.16 -6.11 -11.07
N CYS A 37 9.44 -6.00 -9.77
CA CYS A 37 10.49 -5.12 -9.27
C CYS A 37 11.31 -5.81 -8.18
N HIS A 38 12.43 -5.18 -7.82
CA HIS A 38 13.30 -5.70 -6.78
C HIS A 38 12.68 -5.48 -5.40
N ILE A 39 12.96 -6.37 -4.45
CA ILE A 39 12.45 -6.26 -3.10
C ILE A 39 12.88 -4.95 -2.43
N ASN A 40 14.06 -4.42 -2.75
CA ASN A 40 14.51 -3.15 -2.23
C ASN A 40 13.61 -1.99 -2.68
N THR A 41 13.05 -2.09 -3.89
CA THR A 41 12.09 -1.11 -4.39
C THR A 41 10.83 -1.13 -3.52
N ILE A 42 10.37 -2.32 -3.14
CA ILE A 42 9.20 -2.46 -2.26
C ILE A 42 9.50 -1.83 -0.89
N LYS A 43 10.66 -2.14 -0.32
CA LYS A 43 11.07 -1.55 0.97
C LYS A 43 11.09 -0.03 0.91
N TYR A 44 11.65 0.54 -0.16
CA TYR A 44 11.70 1.98 -0.35
C TYR A 44 10.29 2.57 -0.41
N ARG A 45 9.41 1.94 -1.19
CA ARG A 45 8.03 2.42 -1.34
C ARG A 45 7.25 2.35 -0.04
N LEU A 46 7.43 1.28 0.74
CA LEU A 46 6.77 1.15 2.05
C LEU A 46 7.27 2.22 3.03
N ASN A 47 8.58 2.53 3.00
CA ASN A 47 9.12 3.60 3.83
C ASN A 47 8.56 4.97 3.40
N SER A 48 8.40 5.19 2.10
CA SER A 48 7.80 6.43 1.58
C SER A 48 6.35 6.58 2.04
N ILE A 49 5.60 5.48 2.06
CA ILE A 49 4.23 5.48 2.57
C ILE A 49 4.21 5.89 4.04
N ARG A 50 5.12 5.35 4.85
CA ARG A 50 5.24 5.73 6.25
C ARG A 50 5.52 7.23 6.39
N ASP A 51 6.44 7.75 5.57
CA ASP A 51 6.83 9.15 5.64
C ASP A 51 5.68 10.08 5.22
N ASN A 52 4.87 9.66 4.26
CA ASN A 52 3.77 10.47 3.73
C ASN A 52 2.49 10.37 4.57
N THR A 53 2.23 9.22 5.17
CA THR A 53 0.96 9.00 5.89
C THR A 53 1.10 9.01 7.40
N GLY A 54 2.30 8.80 7.92
CA GLY A 54 2.52 8.65 9.36
C GLY A 54 2.22 7.24 9.87
N TYR A 55 1.81 6.32 8.99
CA TYR A 55 1.54 4.92 9.36
C TYR A 55 2.52 4.00 8.67
N SER A 56 3.11 3.06 9.43
CA SER A 56 4.08 2.11 8.87
C SER A 56 3.38 0.80 8.48
N PRO A 57 3.47 0.38 7.21
CA PRO A 57 2.91 -0.91 6.79
C PRO A 57 3.55 -2.10 7.51
N SER A 58 4.73 -1.90 8.11
CA SER A 58 5.45 -2.97 8.80
C SER A 58 5.12 -3.09 10.27
N LYS A 59 4.41 -2.12 10.85
CA LYS A 59 4.04 -2.16 12.27
C LYS A 59 2.62 -2.68 12.44
N PRO A 60 2.41 -3.73 13.27
CA PRO A 60 1.06 -4.28 13.46
C PRO A 60 0.02 -3.24 13.88
N ALA A 61 0.39 -2.28 14.72
CA ALA A 61 -0.54 -1.26 15.19
C ALA A 61 -1.00 -0.32 14.07
N ASP A 62 -0.17 -0.13 13.04
CA ASP A 62 -0.45 0.79 11.95
C ASP A 62 -1.10 0.11 10.74
N VAL A 63 -1.04 -1.23 10.67
CA VAL A 63 -1.55 -1.97 9.51
C VAL A 63 -3.05 -1.80 9.32
N TYR A 64 -3.82 -1.81 10.40
CA TYR A 64 -5.28 -1.74 10.28
C TYR A 64 -5.79 -0.47 9.61
N PRO A 65 -5.34 0.74 10.01
CA PRO A 65 -5.77 1.94 9.30
C PRO A 65 -5.42 1.91 7.82
N LEU A 66 -4.22 1.43 7.48
CA LEU A 66 -3.78 1.34 6.10
C LEU A 66 -4.60 0.31 5.32
N LEU A 67 -4.86 -0.85 5.93
CA LEU A 67 -5.63 -1.91 5.32
C LEU A 67 -7.07 -1.45 5.01
N ILE A 68 -7.69 -0.79 5.97
CA ILE A 68 -9.04 -0.25 5.80
C ILE A 68 -9.06 0.77 4.67
N ALA A 69 -8.08 1.66 4.63
CA ALA A 69 -8.01 2.70 3.60
C ALA A 69 -7.90 2.12 2.20
N VAL A 70 -6.99 1.15 1.98
CA VAL A 70 -6.82 0.56 0.66
C VAL A 70 -8.00 -0.33 0.27
N ALA A 71 -8.62 -1.01 1.23
CA ALA A 71 -9.79 -1.83 0.97
C ALA A 71 -10.97 -0.97 0.50
N ILE A 72 -11.23 0.14 1.19
CA ILE A 72 -12.30 1.06 0.80
C ILE A 72 -12.00 1.67 -0.57
N ASN A 73 -10.76 2.07 -0.81
CA ASN A 73 -10.37 2.63 -2.09
C ASN A 73 -10.60 1.66 -3.24
N ARG A 74 -10.24 0.38 -3.06
CA ARG A 74 -10.45 -0.65 -4.06
C ARG A 74 -11.95 -0.86 -4.33
N MET A 75 -12.75 -0.90 -3.29
CA MET A 75 -14.20 -1.06 -3.43
C MET A 75 -14.84 0.09 -4.19
N LYS A 76 -14.44 1.33 -3.89
CA LYS A 76 -14.95 2.50 -4.60
C LYS A 76 -14.58 2.46 -6.09
N ASN A 77 -13.36 2.08 -6.40
CA ASN A 77 -12.92 1.99 -7.80
C ASN A 77 -13.66 0.89 -8.56
N SER A 78 -13.96 -0.23 -7.90
CA SER A 78 -14.74 -1.30 -8.51
C SER A 78 -16.17 -0.88 -8.80
N GLU A 79 -16.77 -0.08 -7.91
CA GLU A 79 -18.14 0.43 -8.12
C GLU A 79 -18.23 1.38 -9.30
N ASN A 80 -17.14 2.08 -9.61
CA ASN A 80 -17.11 3.06 -10.70
C ASN A 80 -16.87 2.41 -12.07
N GLU A 81 -16.58 1.15 -12.11
CA GLU A 81 -16.40 0.42 -13.35
C GLU A 81 -17.74 -0.10 -13.85
#